data_c5db39ddf74e972091dbabd399092f47
#
_entry.id   c5db39ddf74e972091dbabd399092f47
#
_cell.length_a   1.000
_cell.length_b   1.000
_cell.length_c   1.000
_cell.angle_alpha   90.00
_cell.angle_beta   90.00
_cell.angle_gamma   90.00
#
_symmetry.space_group_name_H-M   'P 1'
#
loop_
_entity.id
_entity.type
_entity.pdbx_description
1 polymer ?
#
loop_
_entity_poly.entity_id
_entity_poly.type
_entity_poly.pdbx_seq_one_letter_code
_entity_poly.pdbx_strand_id
1 'polypeptide(L)'
;MAANWKMNLTHEGVKSYLDRFLTEVGELTEVEVILIPSFTSIPALAHALEKSPTFVELGAQNVHWEKGGAFTGEASVAMLRALQVKYVAIGHSERRQWFGETDEAVGKKVGATLKTGLLPLLCVGETLPERDENRVEEVLERQLRKGLGGCSPQDLSHVVIAYEPVWAIGTGRTATAVQAQEAHAFIRWVVASVFDLTTAEGVRIQYGGSVKPDNAQELMRQKTSTGRWSEALPWTPIALRKSSGAPEQRSPLTLAHKINKLNKVPPIDETF
;
A
#
# COMPACT_ATOMS: atom_id res chain seq x y z
N MET A 1 -7.00 2.78 -1.40
CA MET A 1 -6.26 2.16 -2.50
C MET A 1 -4.87 2.71 -2.55
N ALA A 2 -3.86 1.89 -2.94
CA ALA A 2 -2.52 2.39 -3.11
C ALA A 2 -1.97 1.94 -4.46
N ALA A 3 -1.40 2.87 -5.22
CA ALA A 3 -0.80 2.64 -6.52
C ALA A 3 0.69 2.99 -6.45
N ASN A 4 1.52 1.96 -6.36
CA ASN A 4 2.96 2.11 -6.38
C ASN A 4 3.46 2.17 -7.83
N TRP A 5 4.02 3.32 -8.22
CA TRP A 5 4.53 3.51 -9.58
C TRP A 5 5.88 2.82 -9.82
N LYS A 6 6.49 2.31 -8.76
CA LYS A 6 7.84 1.73 -8.84
C LYS A 6 8.82 2.70 -9.52
N MET A 7 9.73 2.20 -10.35
CA MET A 7 10.69 3.03 -11.09
C MET A 7 10.15 3.37 -12.48
N ASN A 8 8.96 3.96 -12.51
CA ASN A 8 8.32 4.39 -13.75
C ASN A 8 7.91 5.86 -13.64
N LEU A 9 7.64 6.47 -14.77
CA LEU A 9 7.16 7.84 -14.95
C LEU A 9 8.13 8.93 -14.48
N THR A 10 8.54 9.76 -15.43
CA THR A 10 9.30 10.97 -15.13
C THR A 10 8.38 12.06 -14.56
N HIS A 11 8.95 13.09 -13.93
CA HIS A 11 8.18 14.21 -13.38
C HIS A 11 7.33 14.95 -14.43
N GLU A 12 7.76 14.96 -15.68
CA GLU A 12 7.05 15.60 -16.82
C GLU A 12 5.74 14.89 -17.14
N GLY A 13 5.70 13.56 -17.03
CA GLY A 13 4.50 12.75 -17.29
C GLY A 13 3.44 12.79 -16.20
N VAL A 14 3.78 13.30 -15.00
CA VAL A 14 2.90 13.25 -13.83
C VAL A 14 1.55 13.93 -14.07
N LYS A 15 1.58 15.15 -14.64
CA LYS A 15 0.35 15.92 -14.87
C LYS A 15 -0.58 15.20 -15.85
N SER A 16 -0.04 14.75 -16.97
CA SER A 16 -0.82 14.02 -17.99
C SER A 16 -1.43 12.75 -17.41
N TYR A 17 -0.66 12.02 -16.60
CA TYR A 17 -1.16 10.85 -15.89
C TYR A 17 -2.32 11.20 -14.96
N LEU A 18 -2.14 12.22 -14.10
CA LEU A 18 -3.16 12.59 -13.12
C LEU A 18 -4.46 13.06 -13.80
N ASP A 19 -4.36 13.87 -14.84
CA ASP A 19 -5.53 14.34 -15.60
C ASP A 19 -6.32 13.17 -16.20
N ARG A 20 -5.63 12.21 -16.80
CA ARG A 20 -6.26 10.98 -17.32
C ARG A 20 -6.87 10.15 -16.22
N PHE A 21 -6.13 9.92 -15.13
CA PHE A 21 -6.59 9.18 -13.97
C PHE A 21 -7.89 9.77 -13.42
N LEU A 22 -7.95 11.08 -13.19
CA LEU A 22 -9.14 11.76 -12.68
C LEU A 22 -10.32 11.70 -13.66
N THR A 23 -10.04 11.77 -14.96
CA THR A 23 -11.08 11.64 -15.99
C THR A 23 -11.73 10.25 -15.98
N GLU A 24 -10.92 9.20 -15.89
CA GLU A 24 -11.39 7.81 -15.88
C GLU A 24 -12.11 7.41 -14.59
N VAL A 25 -11.57 7.87 -13.46
CA VAL A 25 -12.07 7.51 -12.13
C VAL A 25 -13.32 8.29 -11.76
N GLY A 26 -13.40 9.54 -12.17
CA GLY A 26 -14.45 10.47 -11.75
C GLY A 26 -14.41 10.76 -10.24
N GLU A 27 -15.52 11.17 -9.67
CA GLU A 27 -15.62 11.42 -8.22
C GLU A 27 -15.76 10.11 -7.43
N LEU A 28 -14.79 9.85 -6.54
CA LEU A 28 -14.82 8.77 -5.57
C LEU A 28 -14.95 9.36 -4.16
N THR A 29 -16.14 9.30 -3.58
CA THR A 29 -16.39 9.83 -2.23
C THR A 29 -16.15 8.80 -1.12
N GLU A 30 -16.17 7.51 -1.46
CA GLU A 30 -16.14 6.40 -0.48
C GLU A 30 -14.76 5.73 -0.38
N VAL A 31 -13.82 6.15 -1.24
CA VAL A 31 -12.55 5.46 -1.41
C VAL A 31 -11.40 6.46 -1.41
N GLU A 32 -10.45 6.26 -0.52
CA GLU A 32 -9.19 6.99 -0.51
C GLU A 32 -8.20 6.32 -1.48
N VAL A 33 -7.59 7.09 -2.38
CA VAL A 33 -6.57 6.62 -3.32
C VAL A 33 -5.23 7.21 -2.95
N ILE A 34 -4.20 6.37 -2.88
CA ILE A 34 -2.82 6.78 -2.60
C ILE A 34 -2.01 6.57 -3.88
N LEU A 35 -1.42 7.63 -4.41
CA LEU A 35 -0.46 7.56 -5.50
C LEU A 35 0.95 7.64 -4.93
N ILE A 36 1.80 6.66 -5.26
CA ILE A 36 3.14 6.48 -4.69
C ILE A 36 4.18 6.54 -5.81
N PRO A 37 4.61 7.75 -6.22
CA PRO A 37 5.59 7.97 -7.26
C PRO A 37 7.03 7.71 -6.77
N SER A 38 8.00 7.67 -7.71
CA SER A 38 9.42 7.79 -7.37
C SER A 38 9.71 9.13 -6.69
N PHE A 39 10.79 9.22 -5.91
CA PHE A 39 11.16 10.45 -5.21
C PHE A 39 11.27 11.66 -6.13
N THR A 40 11.79 11.46 -7.35
CA THR A 40 11.97 12.52 -8.36
C THR A 40 10.65 13.09 -8.86
N SER A 41 9.55 12.34 -8.76
CA SER A 41 8.22 12.74 -9.22
C SER A 41 7.31 13.25 -8.09
N ILE A 42 7.70 13.10 -6.81
CA ILE A 42 6.91 13.57 -5.66
C ILE A 42 6.58 15.07 -5.76
N PRO A 43 7.55 15.99 -6.03
CA PRO A 43 7.23 17.42 -6.09
C PRO A 43 6.22 17.76 -7.17
N ALA A 44 6.33 17.13 -8.34
CA ALA A 44 5.40 17.35 -9.45
C ALA A 44 3.99 16.86 -9.11
N LEU A 45 3.87 15.68 -8.48
CA LEU A 45 2.58 15.15 -8.06
C LEU A 45 1.97 15.96 -6.91
N ALA A 46 2.76 16.39 -5.93
CA ALA A 46 2.32 17.26 -4.84
C ALA A 46 1.68 18.55 -5.42
N HIS A 47 2.38 19.23 -6.32
CA HIS A 47 1.85 20.45 -6.97
C HIS A 47 0.58 20.19 -7.79
N ALA A 48 0.52 19.06 -8.52
CA ALA A 48 -0.67 18.71 -9.30
C ALA A 48 -1.88 18.39 -8.41
N LEU A 49 -1.66 17.82 -7.23
CA LEU A 49 -2.73 17.48 -6.26
C LEU A 49 -3.29 18.69 -5.52
N GLU A 50 -2.60 19.84 -5.45
CA GLU A 50 -3.12 21.06 -4.81
C GLU A 50 -4.49 21.50 -5.38
N LYS A 51 -4.74 21.18 -6.65
CA LYS A 51 -5.97 21.54 -7.38
C LYS A 51 -6.89 20.34 -7.64
N SER A 52 -6.58 19.20 -7.01
CA SER A 52 -7.24 17.93 -7.29
C SER A 52 -8.26 17.56 -6.21
N PRO A 53 -9.17 16.62 -6.50
CA PRO A 53 -10.13 16.14 -5.51
C PRO A 53 -9.46 15.54 -4.27
N THR A 54 -10.09 15.73 -3.11
CA THR A 54 -9.57 15.35 -1.78
C THR A 54 -9.48 13.84 -1.51
N PHE A 55 -9.91 13.00 -2.45
CA PHE A 55 -9.82 11.54 -2.29
C PHE A 55 -8.47 10.94 -2.72
N VAL A 56 -7.60 11.74 -3.34
CA VAL A 56 -6.26 11.32 -3.77
C VAL A 56 -5.22 11.82 -2.77
N GLU A 57 -4.43 10.91 -2.26
CA GLU A 57 -3.38 11.18 -1.29
C GLU A 57 -2.00 10.86 -1.88
N LEU A 58 -1.00 11.60 -1.46
CA LEU A 58 0.38 11.43 -1.89
C LEU A 58 1.10 10.44 -0.99
N GLY A 59 1.79 9.45 -1.61
CA GLY A 59 2.65 8.50 -0.93
C GLY A 59 4.11 8.60 -1.38
N ALA A 60 5.00 7.98 -0.61
CA ALA A 60 6.41 7.78 -0.95
C ALA A 60 6.77 6.29 -0.95
N GLN A 61 7.73 5.88 -1.79
CA GLN A 61 8.14 4.48 -1.96
C GLN A 61 9.08 3.97 -0.88
N ASN A 62 9.67 4.86 -0.10
CA ASN A 62 10.63 4.57 0.96
C ASN A 62 10.82 5.80 1.86
N VAL A 63 11.53 5.60 2.98
CA VAL A 63 12.01 6.65 3.87
C VAL A 63 13.22 6.15 4.65
N HIS A 64 14.08 7.05 5.11
CA HIS A 64 15.10 6.74 6.11
C HIS A 64 14.61 7.14 7.51
N TRP A 65 14.99 6.36 8.54
CA TRP A 65 14.54 6.59 9.92
C TRP A 65 15.28 7.72 10.65
N GLU A 66 16.47 8.11 10.17
CA GLU A 66 17.22 9.23 10.74
C GLU A 66 16.64 10.58 10.29
N LYS A 67 16.74 11.57 11.18
CA LYS A 67 16.22 12.91 10.91
C LYS A 67 17.01 13.64 9.80
N GLY A 68 18.28 13.29 9.62
CA GLY A 68 19.21 13.87 8.67
C GLY A 68 20.62 13.36 8.93
N GLY A 69 21.61 13.80 8.14
CA GLY A 69 23.00 13.44 8.31
C GLY A 69 23.64 12.80 7.07
N ALA A 70 24.71 12.02 7.29
CA ALA A 70 25.51 11.41 6.23
C ALA A 70 24.86 10.12 5.69
N PHE A 71 23.71 10.27 5.04
CA PHE A 71 22.93 9.18 4.43
C PHE A 71 22.66 9.52 2.95
N THR A 72 23.72 9.57 2.17
CA THR A 72 23.66 9.97 0.76
C THR A 72 22.69 9.11 -0.04
N GLY A 73 21.74 9.76 -0.73
CA GLY A 73 20.70 9.11 -1.53
C GLY A 73 19.38 8.82 -0.79
N GLU A 74 19.35 8.98 0.56
CA GLU A 74 18.14 8.74 1.35
C GLU A 74 17.29 10.01 1.52
N ALA A 75 15.99 9.79 1.73
CA ALA A 75 15.02 10.83 2.08
C ALA A 75 14.58 10.66 3.53
N SER A 76 14.66 11.73 4.32
CA SER A 76 14.15 11.72 5.69
C SER A 76 12.64 11.96 5.74
N VAL A 77 12.00 11.61 6.86
CA VAL A 77 10.58 11.86 7.07
C VAL A 77 10.25 13.37 6.97
N ALA A 78 11.14 14.24 7.45
CA ALA A 78 10.95 15.69 7.37
C ALA A 78 10.92 16.20 5.93
N MET A 79 11.78 15.65 5.04
CA MET A 79 11.77 15.98 3.61
C MET A 79 10.46 15.57 2.96
N LEU A 80 9.94 14.38 3.28
CA LEU A 80 8.67 13.90 2.74
C LEU A 80 7.47 14.73 3.22
N ARG A 81 7.46 15.11 4.50
CA ARG A 81 6.42 15.99 5.05
C ARG A 81 6.40 17.37 4.38
N ALA A 82 7.58 17.94 4.10
CA ALA A 82 7.69 19.22 3.40
C ALA A 82 7.04 19.19 1.99
N LEU A 83 6.95 17.99 1.40
CA LEU A 83 6.29 17.73 0.11
C LEU A 83 4.85 17.23 0.26
N GLN A 84 4.24 17.39 1.44
CA GLN A 84 2.86 16.98 1.72
C GLN A 84 2.58 15.47 1.53
N VAL A 85 3.62 14.64 1.59
CA VAL A 85 3.47 13.19 1.60
C VAL A 85 2.68 12.79 2.85
N LYS A 86 1.69 11.91 2.69
CA LYS A 86 0.87 11.40 3.78
C LYS A 86 1.19 9.94 4.11
N TYR A 87 1.44 9.13 3.10
CA TYR A 87 1.72 7.71 3.24
C TYR A 87 3.15 7.36 2.85
N VAL A 88 3.72 6.33 3.50
CA VAL A 88 5.05 5.81 3.14
C VAL A 88 5.00 4.30 3.04
N ALA A 89 5.33 3.76 1.87
CA ALA A 89 5.54 2.32 1.68
C ALA A 89 6.85 1.92 2.36
N ILE A 90 6.80 0.92 3.24
CA ILE A 90 7.93 0.47 4.05
C ILE A 90 8.01 -1.06 4.01
N GLY A 91 9.20 -1.59 3.73
CA GLY A 91 9.42 -3.04 3.70
C GLY A 91 8.91 -3.71 2.42
N HIS A 92 8.70 -2.94 1.33
CA HIS A 92 8.28 -3.50 0.04
C HIS A 92 9.19 -4.65 -0.39
N SER A 93 8.59 -5.70 -0.97
CA SER A 93 9.29 -6.94 -1.36
C SER A 93 10.54 -6.69 -2.21
N GLU A 94 10.49 -5.78 -3.17
CA GLU A 94 11.64 -5.41 -4.00
C GLU A 94 12.77 -4.80 -3.17
N ARG A 95 12.46 -4.01 -2.14
CA ARG A 95 13.50 -3.42 -1.28
C ARG A 95 14.15 -4.48 -0.38
N ARG A 96 13.38 -5.43 0.11
CA ARG A 96 13.91 -6.59 0.83
C ARG A 96 14.84 -7.42 -0.06
N GLN A 97 14.40 -7.70 -1.27
CA GLN A 97 15.10 -8.58 -2.21
C GLN A 97 16.36 -7.93 -2.81
N TRP A 98 16.26 -6.69 -3.28
CA TRP A 98 17.30 -6.05 -4.07
C TRP A 98 18.17 -5.06 -3.32
N PHE A 99 17.69 -4.51 -2.21
CA PHE A 99 18.35 -3.46 -1.45
C PHE A 99 18.68 -3.88 -0.01
N GLY A 100 18.51 -5.15 0.32
CA GLY A 100 18.88 -5.70 1.64
C GLY A 100 18.10 -5.10 2.81
N GLU A 101 16.86 -4.65 2.59
CA GLU A 101 16.05 -4.06 3.64
C GLU A 101 15.62 -5.14 4.65
N THR A 102 16.14 -5.04 5.88
CA THR A 102 15.89 -6.01 6.96
C THR A 102 14.62 -5.68 7.74
N ASP A 103 14.09 -6.66 8.47
CA ASP A 103 12.93 -6.47 9.34
C ASP A 103 13.18 -5.42 10.43
N GLU A 104 14.43 -5.32 10.93
CA GLU A 104 14.86 -4.31 11.90
C GLU A 104 14.85 -2.90 11.30
N ALA A 105 15.34 -2.75 10.06
CA ALA A 105 15.29 -1.48 9.33
C ALA A 105 13.83 -1.05 9.09
N VAL A 106 12.97 -1.99 8.73
CA VAL A 106 11.53 -1.78 8.55
C VAL A 106 10.89 -1.27 9.84
N GLY A 107 11.14 -1.89 10.98
CA GLY A 107 10.62 -1.44 12.28
C GLY A 107 11.05 -0.03 12.65
N LYS A 108 12.35 0.33 12.41
CA LYS A 108 12.86 1.69 12.62
C LYS A 108 12.13 2.71 11.74
N LYS A 109 11.91 2.39 10.45
CA LYS A 109 11.20 3.24 9.49
C LYS A 109 9.74 3.45 9.89
N VAL A 110 9.03 2.39 10.29
CA VAL A 110 7.64 2.46 10.80
C VAL A 110 7.57 3.41 11.98
N GLY A 111 8.43 3.21 13.00
CA GLY A 111 8.46 4.06 14.18
C GLY A 111 8.79 5.53 13.88
N ALA A 112 9.74 5.80 12.98
CA ALA A 112 10.08 7.15 12.56
C ALA A 112 8.93 7.84 11.80
N THR A 113 8.24 7.10 10.96
CA THR A 113 7.09 7.58 10.18
C THR A 113 5.94 7.98 11.09
N LEU A 114 5.54 7.11 12.03
CA LEU A 114 4.48 7.37 12.99
C LEU A 114 4.74 8.58 13.89
N LYS A 115 5.97 8.72 14.42
CA LYS A 115 6.38 9.84 15.29
C LYS A 115 6.22 11.20 14.63
N THR A 116 6.12 11.27 13.33
CA THR A 116 6.01 12.52 12.57
C THR A 116 4.62 12.74 11.98
N GLY A 117 3.68 11.83 12.26
CA GLY A 117 2.29 11.92 11.80
C GLY A 117 2.08 11.48 10.37
N LEU A 118 3.08 10.86 9.71
CA LEU A 118 2.88 10.16 8.45
C LEU A 118 2.35 8.75 8.71
N LEU A 119 1.70 8.16 7.70
CA LEU A 119 1.02 6.89 7.79
C LEU A 119 1.86 5.79 7.10
N PRO A 120 2.43 4.83 7.82
CA PRO A 120 3.16 3.73 7.20
C PRO A 120 2.21 2.76 6.48
N LEU A 121 2.59 2.38 5.26
CA LEU A 121 2.10 1.21 4.53
C LEU A 121 3.14 0.11 4.72
N LEU A 122 2.93 -0.73 5.73
CA LEU A 122 3.84 -1.83 6.08
C LEU A 122 3.62 -3.01 5.14
N CYS A 123 4.59 -3.27 4.27
CA CYS A 123 4.59 -4.40 3.34
C CYS A 123 5.16 -5.65 4.01
N VAL A 124 4.39 -6.73 3.94
CA VAL A 124 4.75 -8.05 4.46
C VAL A 124 4.34 -9.14 3.48
N GLY A 125 5.12 -10.20 3.40
CA GLY A 125 4.78 -11.33 2.54
C GLY A 125 5.94 -12.31 2.34
N GLU A 126 5.59 -13.51 1.96
CA GLU A 126 6.50 -14.63 1.75
C GLU A 126 6.95 -14.72 0.28
N THR A 127 8.16 -15.22 0.08
CA THR A 127 8.70 -15.63 -1.22
C THR A 127 8.16 -16.99 -1.66
N LEU A 128 8.37 -17.36 -2.93
CA LEU A 128 7.95 -18.68 -3.43
C LEU A 128 8.63 -19.84 -2.67
N PRO A 129 9.94 -19.86 -2.43
CA PRO A 129 10.56 -20.90 -1.62
C PRO A 129 9.96 -21.03 -0.22
N GLU A 130 9.74 -19.90 0.47
CA GLU A 130 9.14 -19.90 1.82
C GLU A 130 7.71 -20.47 1.79
N ARG A 131 6.95 -20.19 0.72
CA ARG A 131 5.61 -20.76 0.55
C ARG A 131 5.64 -22.25 0.26
N ASP A 132 6.52 -22.70 -0.63
CA ASP A 132 6.66 -24.11 -0.99
C ASP A 132 7.13 -24.96 0.21
N GLU A 133 7.85 -24.34 1.15
CA GLU A 133 8.26 -24.91 2.44
C GLU A 133 7.18 -24.80 3.54
N ASN A 134 5.97 -24.30 3.22
CA ASN A 134 4.88 -24.04 4.17
C ASN A 134 5.24 -23.09 5.32
N ARG A 135 6.09 -22.10 5.07
CA ARG A 135 6.58 -21.13 6.06
C ARG A 135 5.88 -19.78 6.02
N VAL A 136 4.72 -19.69 5.37
CA VAL A 136 3.96 -18.43 5.21
C VAL A 136 3.71 -17.77 6.57
N GLU A 137 3.18 -18.51 7.52
CA GLU A 137 2.85 -18.00 8.85
C GLU A 137 4.10 -17.54 9.63
N GLU A 138 5.17 -18.32 9.61
CA GLU A 138 6.46 -17.97 10.22
C GLU A 138 6.99 -16.64 9.69
N VAL A 139 6.96 -16.46 8.36
CA VAL A 139 7.46 -15.24 7.70
C VAL A 139 6.60 -14.04 8.07
N LEU A 140 5.28 -14.16 7.96
CA LEU A 140 4.35 -13.09 8.27
C LEU A 140 4.44 -12.68 9.75
N GLU A 141 4.49 -13.65 10.66
CA GLU A 141 4.63 -13.36 12.10
C GLU A 141 5.93 -12.65 12.39
N ARG A 142 7.06 -13.11 11.87
CA ARG A 142 8.37 -12.48 12.03
C ARG A 142 8.38 -11.04 11.54
N GLN A 143 7.91 -10.81 10.30
CA GLN A 143 7.87 -9.49 9.68
C GLN A 143 6.95 -8.53 10.43
N LEU A 144 5.80 -8.97 10.89
CA LEU A 144 4.85 -8.16 11.67
C LEU A 144 5.40 -7.83 13.05
N ARG A 145 5.90 -8.81 13.79
CA ARG A 145 6.47 -8.56 15.14
C ARG A 145 7.65 -7.61 15.11
N LYS A 146 8.51 -7.70 14.10
CA LYS A 146 9.65 -6.79 13.93
C LYS A 146 9.20 -5.42 13.42
N GLY A 147 8.33 -5.38 12.41
CA GLY A 147 7.84 -4.14 11.81
C GLY A 147 6.99 -3.30 12.77
N LEU A 148 6.22 -3.93 13.65
CA LEU A 148 5.31 -3.27 14.60
C LEU A 148 5.84 -3.24 16.03
N GLY A 149 7.02 -3.81 16.30
CA GLY A 149 7.54 -4.00 17.68
C GLY A 149 7.80 -2.71 18.47
N GLY A 150 7.80 -1.55 17.82
CA GLY A 150 7.92 -0.24 18.47
C GLY A 150 6.63 0.56 18.52
N CYS A 151 5.49 -0.03 18.14
CA CYS A 151 4.19 0.62 18.07
C CYS A 151 3.37 0.39 19.35
N SER A 152 2.51 1.35 19.68
CA SER A 152 1.43 1.17 20.66
C SER A 152 0.12 0.74 19.95
N PRO A 153 -0.89 0.22 20.69
CA PRO A 153 -2.20 -0.07 20.11
C PRO A 153 -2.82 1.14 19.39
N GLN A 154 -2.63 2.34 19.91
CA GLN A 154 -3.14 3.58 19.32
C GLN A 154 -2.49 3.89 17.97
N ASP A 155 -1.21 3.57 17.81
CA ASP A 155 -0.47 3.79 16.54
C ASP A 155 -1.05 2.94 15.41
N LEU A 156 -1.65 1.78 15.70
CA LEU A 156 -2.17 0.84 14.69
C LEU A 156 -3.34 1.42 13.89
N SER A 157 -4.06 2.40 14.42
CA SER A 157 -5.08 3.14 13.67
C SER A 157 -4.50 3.95 12.50
N HIS A 158 -3.20 4.24 12.56
CA HIS A 158 -2.43 4.98 11.55
C HIS A 158 -1.59 4.08 10.65
N VAL A 159 -1.58 2.76 10.88
CA VAL A 159 -0.85 1.78 10.07
C VAL A 159 -1.79 1.14 9.05
N VAL A 160 -1.29 0.93 7.85
CA VAL A 160 -1.91 0.04 6.87
C VAL A 160 -0.95 -1.11 6.63
N ILE A 161 -1.43 -2.34 6.70
CA ILE A 161 -0.62 -3.53 6.37
C ILE A 161 -0.95 -3.96 4.95
N ALA A 162 0.08 -4.07 4.09
CA ALA A 162 -0.04 -4.55 2.74
C ALA A 162 0.54 -5.97 2.65
N TYR A 163 -0.31 -6.96 2.44
CA TYR A 163 0.14 -8.33 2.21
C TYR A 163 0.54 -8.52 0.75
N GLU A 164 1.80 -8.79 0.54
CA GLU A 164 2.45 -9.00 -0.75
C GLU A 164 2.85 -10.47 -0.90
N PRO A 165 2.02 -11.36 -1.51
CA PRO A 165 2.50 -12.68 -1.90
C PRO A 165 3.56 -12.51 -2.99
N VAL A 166 4.87 -12.47 -2.61
CA VAL A 166 5.97 -12.07 -3.50
C VAL A 166 6.02 -12.94 -4.77
N TRP A 167 5.64 -14.21 -4.62
CA TRP A 167 5.55 -15.17 -5.71
C TRP A 167 4.43 -14.87 -6.73
N ALA A 168 3.50 -13.97 -6.37
CA ALA A 168 2.38 -13.55 -7.23
C ALA A 168 2.55 -12.09 -7.72
N ILE A 169 3.77 -11.52 -7.63
CA ILE A 169 4.07 -10.17 -8.07
C ILE A 169 4.93 -10.25 -9.33
N GLY A 170 4.42 -9.71 -10.46
CA GLY A 170 5.17 -9.66 -11.72
C GLY A 170 5.51 -11.02 -12.35
N THR A 171 5.01 -12.13 -11.81
CA THR A 171 5.34 -13.49 -12.27
C THR A 171 4.29 -14.08 -13.20
N GLY A 172 3.18 -13.39 -13.43
CA GLY A 172 2.00 -13.92 -14.12
C GLY A 172 1.13 -14.85 -13.26
N ARG A 173 1.58 -15.23 -12.07
CA ARG A 173 0.78 -15.98 -11.08
C ARG A 173 -0.08 -15.02 -10.27
N THR A 174 -1.22 -15.51 -9.78
CA THR A 174 -2.10 -14.78 -8.87
C THR A 174 -2.44 -15.66 -7.68
N ALA A 175 -2.47 -15.10 -6.48
CA ALA A 175 -3.04 -15.81 -5.34
C ALA A 175 -4.55 -15.95 -5.53
N THR A 176 -5.11 -17.07 -5.10
CA THR A 176 -6.57 -17.22 -5.02
C THR A 176 -7.13 -16.30 -3.92
N ALA A 177 -8.42 -15.99 -4.01
CA ALA A 177 -9.09 -15.22 -2.96
C ALA A 177 -9.05 -15.92 -1.60
N VAL A 178 -9.06 -17.26 -1.59
CA VAL A 178 -8.91 -18.07 -0.37
C VAL A 178 -7.52 -17.88 0.23
N GLN A 179 -6.46 -18.00 -0.56
CA GLN A 179 -5.08 -17.79 -0.09
C GLN A 179 -4.85 -16.38 0.47
N ALA A 180 -5.41 -15.37 -0.20
CA ALA A 180 -5.36 -14.00 0.28
C ALA A 180 -6.12 -13.83 1.62
N GLN A 181 -7.31 -14.46 1.72
CA GLN A 181 -8.12 -14.44 2.94
C GLN A 181 -7.41 -15.13 4.12
N GLU A 182 -6.80 -16.29 3.90
CA GLU A 182 -6.05 -17.02 4.92
C GLU A 182 -4.88 -16.19 5.45
N ALA A 183 -4.07 -15.60 4.55
CA ALA A 183 -2.97 -14.73 4.95
C ALA A 183 -3.46 -13.49 5.71
N HIS A 184 -4.54 -12.83 5.26
CA HIS A 184 -5.12 -11.69 5.95
C HIS A 184 -5.68 -12.06 7.34
N ALA A 185 -6.31 -13.22 7.45
CA ALA A 185 -6.81 -13.72 8.73
C ALA A 185 -5.65 -13.98 9.70
N PHE A 186 -4.56 -14.58 9.21
CA PHE A 186 -3.37 -14.82 10.01
C PHE A 186 -2.69 -13.49 10.44
N ILE A 187 -2.54 -12.53 9.52
CA ILE A 187 -2.02 -11.18 9.84
C ILE A 187 -2.85 -10.56 10.97
N ARG A 188 -4.17 -10.62 10.88
CA ARG A 188 -5.08 -10.08 11.90
C ARG A 188 -4.92 -10.80 13.24
N TRP A 189 -4.76 -12.12 13.21
CA TRP A 189 -4.47 -12.92 14.40
C TRP A 189 -3.14 -12.51 15.06
N VAL A 190 -2.07 -12.31 14.27
CA VAL A 190 -0.78 -11.82 14.81
C VAL A 190 -0.95 -10.45 15.46
N VAL A 191 -1.65 -9.52 14.82
CA VAL A 191 -1.92 -8.19 15.40
C VAL A 191 -2.69 -8.33 16.72
N ALA A 192 -3.70 -9.19 16.79
CA ALA A 192 -4.43 -9.46 18.03
C ALA A 192 -3.55 -10.04 19.11
N SER A 193 -2.60 -10.92 18.75
CA SER A 193 -1.67 -11.55 19.72
C SER A 193 -0.61 -10.58 20.25
N VAL A 194 -0.24 -9.57 19.47
CA VAL A 194 0.78 -8.56 19.84
C VAL A 194 0.16 -7.41 20.63
N PHE A 195 -1.06 -7.03 20.30
CA PHE A 195 -1.76 -5.89 20.90
C PHE A 195 -3.05 -6.34 21.59
N ASP A 196 -4.17 -6.34 20.90
CA ASP A 196 -5.48 -6.79 21.36
C ASP A 196 -6.47 -6.98 20.19
N LEU A 197 -7.63 -7.59 20.47
CA LEU A 197 -8.64 -7.87 19.47
C LEU A 197 -9.23 -6.59 18.83
N THR A 198 -9.49 -5.55 19.64
CA THR A 198 -10.06 -4.29 19.15
C THR A 198 -9.12 -3.60 18.18
N THR A 199 -7.83 -3.55 18.52
CA THR A 199 -6.78 -3.04 17.63
C THR A 199 -6.70 -3.85 16.34
N ALA A 200 -6.74 -5.17 16.44
CA ALA A 200 -6.69 -6.05 15.27
C ALA A 200 -7.90 -5.89 14.36
N GLU A 201 -9.09 -5.69 14.88
CA GLU A 201 -10.29 -5.42 14.08
C GLU A 201 -10.21 -4.08 13.35
N GLY A 202 -9.62 -3.06 13.98
CA GLY A 202 -9.49 -1.72 13.42
C GLY A 202 -8.39 -1.55 12.37
N VAL A 203 -7.36 -2.39 12.38
CA VAL A 203 -6.24 -2.23 11.44
C VAL A 203 -6.65 -2.52 10.00
N ARG A 204 -6.18 -1.70 9.07
CA ARG A 204 -6.45 -1.87 7.64
C ARG A 204 -5.45 -2.86 7.03
N ILE A 205 -5.97 -3.91 6.37
CA ILE A 205 -5.15 -4.90 5.67
C ILE A 205 -5.50 -4.84 4.18
N GLN A 206 -4.48 -4.70 3.33
CA GLN A 206 -4.60 -4.64 1.88
C GLN A 206 -3.95 -5.86 1.25
N TYR A 207 -4.55 -6.37 0.18
CA TYR A 207 -3.93 -7.35 -0.68
C TYR A 207 -3.02 -6.68 -1.69
N GLY A 208 -1.74 -7.06 -1.74
CA GLY A 208 -0.68 -6.49 -2.57
C GLY A 208 -0.17 -7.36 -3.71
N GLY A 209 -0.80 -8.49 -3.98
CA GLY A 209 -0.48 -9.29 -5.16
C GLY A 209 -1.15 -8.79 -6.43
N SER A 210 -0.92 -9.48 -7.54
CA SER A 210 -1.49 -9.14 -8.85
C SER A 210 -3.02 -9.12 -8.81
N VAL A 211 -3.61 -7.98 -9.16
CA VAL A 211 -5.05 -7.78 -9.24
C VAL A 211 -5.43 -7.45 -10.67
N LYS A 212 -6.37 -8.22 -11.22
CA LYS A 212 -6.95 -8.03 -12.55
C LYS A 212 -8.45 -7.74 -12.43
N PRO A 213 -9.10 -7.19 -13.48
CA PRO A 213 -10.55 -6.93 -13.45
C PRO A 213 -11.40 -8.16 -13.11
N ASP A 214 -10.96 -9.34 -13.53
CA ASP A 214 -11.65 -10.62 -13.35
C ASP A 214 -11.57 -11.16 -11.92
N ASN A 215 -10.43 -10.98 -11.21
CA ASN A 215 -10.26 -11.46 -9.83
C ASN A 215 -10.57 -10.40 -8.76
N ALA A 216 -10.67 -9.14 -9.19
CA ALA A 216 -10.84 -7.99 -8.31
C ALA A 216 -12.06 -8.11 -7.39
N GLN A 217 -13.20 -8.53 -7.94
CA GLN A 217 -14.46 -8.63 -7.20
C GLN A 217 -14.41 -9.72 -6.14
N GLU A 218 -13.84 -10.87 -6.47
CA GLU A 218 -13.73 -12.00 -5.54
C GLU A 218 -12.80 -11.67 -4.36
N LEU A 219 -11.64 -11.07 -4.64
CA LEU A 219 -10.72 -10.60 -3.60
C LEU A 219 -11.35 -9.58 -2.65
N MET A 220 -12.20 -8.66 -3.17
CA MET A 220 -12.86 -7.64 -2.34
C MET A 220 -14.03 -8.18 -1.50
N ARG A 221 -14.58 -9.31 -1.85
CA ARG A 221 -15.64 -9.97 -1.06
C ARG A 221 -15.13 -10.69 0.17
N GLN A 222 -13.80 -10.89 0.27
CA GLN A 222 -13.21 -11.57 1.42
C GLN A 222 -13.40 -10.74 2.71
N LYS A 223 -13.74 -11.42 3.80
CA LYS A 223 -14.14 -10.79 5.08
C LYS A 223 -13.04 -9.93 5.72
N THR A 224 -11.78 -10.34 5.57
CA THR A 224 -10.64 -9.67 6.21
C THR A 224 -9.94 -8.65 5.33
N SER A 225 -10.30 -8.55 4.04
CA SER A 225 -9.71 -7.58 3.12
C SER A 225 -10.39 -6.22 3.28
N THR A 226 -9.66 -5.22 3.78
CA THR A 226 -10.15 -3.84 3.93
C THR A 226 -9.70 -2.91 2.81
N GLY A 227 -8.91 -3.42 1.85
CA GLY A 227 -8.41 -2.63 0.73
C GLY A 227 -7.42 -3.41 -0.13
N ARG A 228 -6.80 -2.73 -1.08
CA ARG A 228 -5.84 -3.30 -2.01
C ARG A 228 -4.61 -2.45 -2.19
N TRP A 229 -3.50 -3.13 -2.37
CA TRP A 229 -2.27 -2.63 -2.95
C TRP A 229 -2.17 -3.14 -4.39
N SER A 230 -1.83 -2.29 -5.37
CA SER A 230 -1.59 -2.71 -6.74
C SER A 230 -0.12 -2.58 -7.11
N GLU A 231 0.44 -3.65 -7.62
CA GLU A 231 1.78 -3.71 -8.17
C GLU A 231 1.82 -4.13 -9.64
N ALA A 232 0.67 -4.49 -10.20
CA ALA A 232 0.61 -4.87 -11.60
C ALA A 232 0.64 -3.64 -12.48
N LEU A 233 1.73 -3.48 -13.23
CA LEU A 233 1.97 -2.41 -14.19
C LEU A 233 1.62 -1.00 -13.63
N PRO A 234 2.25 0.08 -13.99
CA PRO A 234 2.13 1.37 -13.29
C PRO A 234 0.71 1.99 -13.24
N TRP A 235 -0.34 1.22 -13.46
CA TRP A 235 -1.64 1.71 -13.92
C TRP A 235 -2.90 1.21 -13.24
N THR A 236 -2.83 0.34 -12.24
CA THR A 236 -4.05 -0.11 -11.59
C THR A 236 -4.20 0.54 -10.22
N PRO A 237 -4.97 1.63 -10.10
CA PRO A 237 -5.26 2.25 -8.81
C PRO A 237 -6.13 1.31 -7.97
N ILE A 238 -5.86 1.26 -6.67
CA ILE A 238 -6.61 0.43 -5.72
C ILE A 238 -7.05 1.24 -4.49
N ALA A 239 -8.28 1.09 -4.01
CA ALA A 239 -8.98 1.95 -3.05
C ALA A 239 -8.94 1.50 -1.59
N LEU A 240 -8.76 2.45 -0.68
CA LEU A 240 -8.98 2.33 0.77
C LEU A 240 -10.37 2.86 1.15
N ARG A 241 -11.09 2.14 1.99
CA ARG A 241 -12.33 2.65 2.58
C ARG A 241 -12.00 3.69 3.65
N LYS A 242 -12.61 4.88 3.61
CA LYS A 242 -12.53 5.83 4.73
C LYS A 242 -13.16 5.20 5.97
N SER A 243 -12.40 5.15 7.05
CA SER A 243 -12.93 4.74 8.36
C SER A 243 -13.67 5.92 8.98
N SER A 244 -14.93 6.09 8.68
CA SER A 244 -15.81 6.98 9.44
C SER A 244 -17.25 6.53 9.27
N GLY A 245 -17.84 5.97 10.33
CA GLY A 245 -19.26 5.68 10.45
C GLY A 245 -19.64 4.22 10.19
N ALA A 246 -20.71 3.79 10.85
CA ALA A 246 -21.29 2.46 10.78
C ALA A 246 -21.50 1.97 9.34
N PRO A 247 -21.47 0.65 9.08
CA PRO A 247 -21.60 0.10 7.75
C PRO A 247 -22.99 0.34 7.20
N GLU A 248 -23.14 1.34 6.33
CA GLU A 248 -24.30 1.39 5.45
C GLU A 248 -24.19 0.21 4.50
N GLN A 249 -25.19 -0.65 4.50
CA GLN A 249 -25.33 -1.81 3.60
C GLN A 249 -25.56 -1.29 2.17
N ARG A 250 -24.48 -0.92 1.47
CA ARG A 250 -24.54 -0.64 0.02
C ARG A 250 -24.03 -1.85 -0.75
N SER A 251 -24.75 -2.16 -1.83
CA SER A 251 -24.51 -3.31 -2.69
C SER A 251 -23.03 -3.42 -3.13
N PRO A 252 -22.39 -4.61 -3.00
CA PRO A 252 -21.06 -4.89 -3.50
C PRO A 252 -20.86 -4.60 -5.00
N LEU A 253 -21.95 -4.59 -5.78
CA LEU A 253 -21.99 -4.32 -7.21
C LEU A 253 -21.57 -2.88 -7.57
N THR A 254 -21.91 -1.88 -6.73
CA THR A 254 -21.59 -0.48 -7.00
C THR A 254 -20.10 -0.20 -6.84
N LEU A 255 -19.46 -0.82 -5.85
CA LEU A 255 -18.03 -0.69 -5.59
C LEU A 255 -17.21 -1.42 -6.67
N ALA A 256 -17.62 -2.63 -7.05
CA ALA A 256 -17.00 -3.40 -8.12
C ALA A 256 -17.06 -2.68 -9.48
N HIS A 257 -18.18 -2.00 -9.78
CA HIS A 257 -18.31 -1.21 -11.02
C HIS A 257 -17.36 0.00 -11.03
N LYS A 258 -17.23 0.70 -9.92
CA LYS A 258 -16.28 1.83 -9.77
C LYS A 258 -14.81 1.34 -9.85
N ILE A 259 -14.52 0.18 -9.30
CA ILE A 259 -13.19 -0.47 -9.39
C ILE A 259 -12.87 -0.87 -10.83
N ASN A 260 -13.84 -1.37 -11.59
CA ASN A 260 -13.66 -1.68 -13.01
C ASN A 260 -13.36 -0.43 -13.85
N LYS A 261 -13.85 0.75 -13.47
CA LYS A 261 -13.43 2.01 -14.11
C LYS A 261 -11.97 2.33 -13.82
N LEU A 262 -11.51 2.12 -12.58
CA LEU A 262 -10.11 2.30 -12.18
C LEU A 262 -9.14 1.39 -12.95
N ASN A 263 -9.60 0.20 -13.32
CA ASN A 263 -8.82 -0.76 -14.11
C ASN A 263 -8.75 -0.44 -15.62
N LYS A 264 -9.49 0.57 -16.10
CA LYS A 264 -9.51 1.00 -17.50
C LYS A 264 -8.54 2.14 -17.82
N VAL A 265 -7.83 2.68 -16.81
CA VAL A 265 -6.80 3.68 -17.08
C VAL A 265 -5.68 3.02 -17.87
N PRO A 266 -5.43 3.43 -19.13
CA PRO A 266 -4.49 2.76 -20.00
C PRO A 266 -3.05 2.91 -19.50
N PRO A 267 -2.12 2.01 -19.90
CA PRO A 267 -0.71 2.10 -19.55
C PRO A 267 -0.08 3.42 -20.01
N ILE A 268 0.97 3.91 -19.37
CA ILE A 268 1.82 4.99 -19.89
C ILE A 268 2.41 4.44 -21.20
N ASP A 269 2.25 5.21 -22.24
CA ASP A 269 2.91 4.97 -23.50
C ASP A 269 4.42 5.00 -23.22
N GLU A 270 5.14 3.91 -23.51
CA GLU A 270 6.60 3.78 -23.30
C GLU A 270 7.40 4.69 -24.26
N THR A 271 6.73 5.61 -24.97
CA THR A 271 7.30 6.51 -25.96
C THR A 271 7.69 7.89 -25.43
N PHE A 272 7.99 8.01 -24.12
CA PHE A 272 8.56 9.25 -23.55
C PHE A 272 9.89 9.01 -22.86
#